data_2862d84732b406751c575827c42a73f3
#
_entry.id   2862d84732b406751c575827c42a73f3
#
_cell.length_a   1.000
_cell.length_b   1.000
_cell.length_c   1.000
_cell.angle_alpha   90.00
_cell.angle_beta   90.00
_cell.angle_gamma   90.00
#
_symmetry.space_group_name_H-M   'P 1'
#
loop_
_entity.id
_entity.type
_entity.pdbx_description
1 polymer ?
#
loop_
_entity_poly.entity_id
_entity_poly.type
_entity_poly.pdbx_seq_one_letter_code
_entity_poly.pdbx_strand_id
1 'polypeptide(L)'
;MGQFRAADLFRRKPVGRVIAEGGEHLPDESLHRTIGLFQLTMLGVGATIGTGIFVALTTAVPAAGPAVIASFVIAGITAALTALCYAELASTIPVSGSSYSYAYATLGEFVAFIVGACLLLEYAVSASAIAVGWGQYLNEMFSDLIGWRMPDAIAKAPGAGGVFNLPAVVLVGSCLILLLRGVKESVTVNAVLVVLKLLVLLFFVVIAFSGFHAENLKPFAPMGMAGIGAAASSIFFSYIGIDAVSTAGDEVKDPRRTLPLGIILSLLIVTAVYILVALAAVGAQPWTAFAGQEAGLAVILRNLTGQAWTSLILCIGAIVSIFSITLVVMYGQTRILYAMSRDGLLPKVFQRVNPKTQSPDLNTYIVAAFIALLAAFVPLDTLVNLTSMGTLIAFAIVSLGVIILRRTQPDLPRGYRVPLYPVVPAVSVAFCGYLIIGLPLDTWILFGVWTAAACLLYFGYSARNSKLA
;
A
#
# COMPACT_ATOMS: atom_id res chain seq x y z
N MET A 1 -29.92 -19.85 19.74
CA MET A 1 -28.86 -18.86 19.98
C MET A 1 -27.75 -19.56 20.75
N GLY A 2 -26.69 -20.00 20.07
CA GLY A 2 -25.53 -20.64 20.72
C GLY A 2 -24.78 -19.61 21.55
N GLN A 3 -24.39 -20.00 22.77
CA GLN A 3 -23.50 -19.16 23.58
C GLN A 3 -22.13 -19.10 22.90
N PHE A 4 -21.67 -17.88 22.61
CA PHE A 4 -20.32 -17.63 22.10
C PHE A 4 -19.27 -18.16 23.09
N ARG A 5 -18.39 -19.03 22.63
CA ARG A 5 -17.29 -19.59 23.44
C ARG A 5 -15.96 -18.98 23.01
N ALA A 6 -15.02 -18.79 23.96
CA ALA A 6 -13.70 -18.28 23.65
C ALA A 6 -12.94 -19.10 22.58
N ALA A 7 -13.23 -20.40 22.47
CA ALA A 7 -12.70 -21.28 21.42
C ALA A 7 -13.15 -20.85 20.00
N ASP A 8 -14.27 -20.17 19.89
CA ASP A 8 -14.86 -19.75 18.62
C ASP A 8 -14.02 -18.64 17.95
N LEU A 9 -13.22 -17.88 18.73
CA LEU A 9 -12.29 -16.86 18.25
C LEU A 9 -11.18 -17.43 17.34
N PHE A 10 -10.79 -18.68 17.61
CA PHE A 10 -9.67 -19.35 16.92
C PHE A 10 -10.15 -20.41 15.91
N ARG A 11 -11.41 -20.34 15.48
CA ARG A 11 -11.90 -21.20 14.37
C ARG A 11 -11.08 -20.91 13.14
N ARG A 12 -10.50 -21.95 12.55
CA ARG A 12 -9.68 -21.84 11.34
C ARG A 12 -10.47 -22.35 10.15
N LYS A 13 -10.34 -21.65 9.04
CA LYS A 13 -10.85 -22.12 7.76
C LYS A 13 -9.85 -23.14 7.21
N PRO A 14 -10.23 -24.40 6.95
CA PRO A 14 -9.31 -25.40 6.40
C PRO A 14 -8.67 -24.90 5.09
N VAL A 15 -7.35 -25.07 4.94
CA VAL A 15 -6.61 -24.59 3.75
C VAL A 15 -7.24 -25.09 2.45
N GLY A 16 -7.67 -26.38 2.40
CA GLY A 16 -8.38 -26.93 1.24
C GLY A 16 -9.68 -26.18 0.91
N ARG A 17 -10.44 -25.71 1.92
CA ARG A 17 -11.65 -24.92 1.73
C ARG A 17 -11.32 -23.50 1.25
N VAL A 18 -10.26 -22.91 1.77
CA VAL A 18 -9.80 -21.58 1.32
C VAL A 18 -9.42 -21.62 -0.16
N ILE A 19 -8.69 -22.67 -0.58
CA ILE A 19 -8.28 -22.85 -1.98
C ILE A 19 -9.51 -23.15 -2.87
N ALA A 20 -10.45 -23.98 -2.42
CA ALA A 20 -11.65 -24.32 -3.17
C ALA A 20 -12.54 -23.09 -3.39
N GLU A 21 -12.79 -22.29 -2.36
CA GLU A 21 -13.61 -21.09 -2.45
C GLU A 21 -12.93 -19.94 -3.20
N GLY A 22 -11.59 -19.87 -3.24
CA GLY A 22 -10.83 -18.97 -4.11
C GLY A 22 -11.00 -19.32 -5.60
N GLY A 23 -11.17 -20.61 -5.91
CA GLY A 23 -11.43 -21.09 -7.28
C GLY A 23 -12.91 -21.13 -7.70
N GLU A 24 -13.85 -20.96 -6.78
CA GLU A 24 -15.29 -20.88 -7.05
C GLU A 24 -15.68 -19.46 -7.55
N HIS A 25 -15.16 -19.07 -8.69
CA HIS A 25 -15.88 -18.15 -9.57
C HIS A 25 -16.97 -18.98 -10.30
N LEU A 26 -18.13 -18.31 -10.56
CA LEU A 26 -19.28 -18.91 -11.27
C LEU A 26 -18.85 -19.82 -12.42
N PRO A 27 -19.58 -20.92 -12.73
CA PRO A 27 -19.15 -21.99 -13.64
C PRO A 27 -18.71 -21.58 -15.04
N ASP A 28 -18.95 -20.32 -15.44
CA ASP A 28 -18.60 -19.77 -16.77
C ASP A 28 -17.42 -18.77 -16.75
N GLU A 29 -16.79 -18.46 -15.59
CA GLU A 29 -15.65 -17.53 -15.49
C GLU A 29 -14.49 -18.18 -14.70
N SER A 30 -13.95 -19.30 -15.17
CA SER A 30 -12.64 -19.74 -14.71
C SER A 30 -11.62 -18.69 -15.13
N LEU A 31 -11.02 -17.98 -14.16
CA LEU A 31 -9.92 -17.06 -14.40
C LEU A 31 -8.81 -17.81 -15.15
N HIS A 32 -8.59 -17.45 -16.40
CA HIS A 32 -7.53 -18.07 -17.18
C HIS A 32 -6.18 -17.69 -16.60
N ARG A 33 -5.35 -18.66 -16.27
CA ARG A 33 -3.96 -18.45 -15.82
C ARG A 33 -3.12 -17.91 -16.96
N THR A 34 -3.14 -16.58 -17.13
CA THR A 34 -2.48 -15.89 -18.24
C THR A 34 -1.23 -15.13 -17.80
N ILE A 35 -1.12 -14.76 -16.52
CA ILE A 35 -0.07 -13.90 -15.98
C ILE A 35 1.25 -14.66 -15.86
N GLY A 36 2.27 -14.21 -16.60
CA GLY A 36 3.64 -14.70 -16.50
C GLY A 36 4.49 -13.91 -15.48
N LEU A 37 5.75 -14.33 -15.28
CA LEU A 37 6.67 -13.70 -14.31
C LEU A 37 6.88 -12.20 -14.60
N PHE A 38 7.11 -11.81 -15.85
CA PHE A 38 7.31 -10.41 -16.22
C PHE A 38 6.09 -9.55 -15.86
N GLN A 39 4.91 -10.00 -16.26
CA GLN A 39 3.65 -9.28 -16.00
C GLN A 39 3.37 -9.17 -14.51
N LEU A 40 3.64 -10.25 -13.75
CA LEU A 40 3.48 -10.26 -12.30
C LEU A 40 4.47 -9.33 -11.59
N THR A 41 5.74 -9.31 -12.04
CA THR A 41 6.75 -8.37 -11.53
C THR A 41 6.33 -6.93 -11.82
N MET A 42 5.84 -6.64 -13.05
CA MET A 42 5.33 -5.31 -13.39
C MET A 42 4.10 -4.95 -12.54
N LEU A 43 3.22 -5.91 -12.25
CA LEU A 43 2.10 -5.67 -11.33
C LEU A 43 2.60 -5.23 -9.95
N GLY A 44 3.58 -5.93 -9.37
CA GLY A 44 4.15 -5.60 -8.08
C GLY A 44 4.88 -4.25 -8.07
N VAL A 45 5.71 -3.99 -9.08
CA VAL A 45 6.38 -2.69 -9.25
C VAL A 45 5.34 -1.57 -9.41
N GLY A 46 4.30 -1.80 -10.20
CA GLY A 46 3.23 -0.83 -10.46
C GLY A 46 2.40 -0.51 -9.24
N ALA A 47 2.08 -1.52 -8.44
CA ALA A 47 1.32 -1.37 -7.20
C ALA A 47 2.14 -0.66 -6.10
N THR A 48 3.46 -0.83 -6.09
CA THR A 48 4.34 -0.26 -5.05
C THR A 48 4.89 1.11 -5.45
N ILE A 49 5.36 1.29 -6.69
CA ILE A 49 5.79 2.62 -7.20
C ILE A 49 4.55 3.47 -7.51
N GLY A 50 4.03 4.06 -6.47
CA GLY A 50 2.94 5.03 -6.52
C GLY A 50 3.38 6.34 -5.89
N THR A 51 2.50 6.91 -5.11
CA THR A 51 2.73 8.19 -4.43
C THR A 51 3.87 8.14 -3.43
N GLY A 52 4.20 6.94 -2.90
CA GLY A 52 5.19 6.81 -1.84
C GLY A 52 6.48 7.55 -2.16
N ILE A 53 7.17 7.23 -3.26
CA ILE A 53 8.44 7.87 -3.61
C ILE A 53 8.27 9.33 -4.04
N PHE A 54 7.14 9.69 -4.64
CA PHE A 54 6.88 11.06 -5.08
C PHE A 54 6.63 12.01 -3.90
N VAL A 55 6.12 11.50 -2.78
CA VAL A 55 5.67 12.33 -1.64
C VAL A 55 6.45 12.07 -0.36
N ALA A 56 6.87 10.81 -0.09
CA ALA A 56 7.49 10.44 1.18
C ALA A 56 8.78 11.21 1.50
N LEU A 57 9.53 11.65 0.49
CA LEU A 57 10.76 12.41 0.72
C LEU A 57 10.50 13.75 1.41
N THR A 58 9.40 14.45 1.11
CA THR A 58 9.07 15.74 1.71
C THR A 58 8.73 15.63 3.19
N THR A 59 8.25 14.47 3.63
CA THR A 59 7.95 14.18 5.04
C THR A 59 9.13 13.53 5.76
N ALA A 60 9.88 12.66 5.12
CA ALA A 60 10.93 11.86 5.73
C ALA A 60 12.29 12.57 5.80
N VAL A 61 12.66 13.37 4.79
CA VAL A 61 13.93 14.11 4.80
C VAL A 61 14.03 15.08 5.95
N PRO A 62 13.01 15.88 6.32
CA PRO A 62 13.07 16.72 7.51
C PRO A 62 13.32 15.95 8.82
N ALA A 63 12.87 14.70 8.91
CA ALA A 63 13.04 13.85 10.09
C ALA A 63 14.44 13.21 10.20
N ALA A 64 15.05 12.82 9.08
CA ALA A 64 16.32 12.06 9.07
C ALA A 64 17.50 12.86 8.49
N GLY A 65 17.25 13.94 7.77
CA GLY A 65 18.27 14.58 6.95
C GLY A 65 18.72 13.68 5.79
N PRO A 66 19.97 13.81 5.33
CA PRO A 66 20.55 12.96 4.29
C PRO A 66 20.53 11.47 4.63
N ALA A 67 20.50 11.11 5.92
CA ALA A 67 20.39 9.73 6.39
C ALA A 67 19.04 9.05 6.06
N VAL A 68 18.11 9.76 5.42
CA VAL A 68 16.89 9.18 4.82
C VAL A 68 17.20 7.99 3.90
N ILE A 69 18.38 7.96 3.29
CA ILE A 69 18.86 6.83 2.50
C ILE A 69 18.92 5.55 3.36
N ALA A 70 19.48 5.66 4.58
CA ALA A 70 19.50 4.55 5.53
C ALA A 70 18.08 4.16 5.99
N SER A 71 17.17 5.12 6.10
CA SER A 71 15.77 4.86 6.40
C SER A 71 15.07 4.05 5.30
N PHE A 72 15.34 4.34 4.02
CA PHE A 72 14.86 3.52 2.90
C PHE A 72 15.45 2.10 2.91
N VAL A 73 16.72 1.95 3.31
CA VAL A 73 17.33 0.62 3.46
C VAL A 73 16.66 -0.18 4.58
N ILE A 74 16.42 0.44 5.74
CA ILE A 74 15.73 -0.23 6.86
C ILE A 74 14.32 -0.64 6.48
N ALA A 75 13.54 0.27 5.88
CA ALA A 75 12.20 -0.03 5.39
C ALA A 75 12.22 -1.13 4.31
N GLY A 76 13.18 -1.08 3.39
CA GLY A 76 13.39 -2.10 2.36
C GLY A 76 13.76 -3.47 2.92
N ILE A 77 14.62 -3.54 3.94
CA ILE A 77 14.93 -4.80 4.65
C ILE A 77 13.69 -5.35 5.33
N THR A 78 12.91 -4.50 6.02
CA THR A 78 11.65 -4.92 6.66
C THR A 78 10.68 -5.49 5.63
N ALA A 79 10.51 -4.80 4.51
CA ALA A 79 9.68 -5.26 3.40
C ALA A 79 10.21 -6.57 2.79
N ALA A 80 11.53 -6.74 2.66
CA ALA A 80 12.15 -7.95 2.13
C ALA A 80 11.92 -9.18 3.02
N LEU A 81 12.12 -9.03 4.32
CA LEU A 81 11.86 -10.11 5.29
C LEU A 81 10.40 -10.55 5.26
N THR A 82 9.48 -9.58 5.17
CA THR A 82 8.04 -9.87 5.08
C THR A 82 7.67 -10.46 3.72
N ALA A 83 8.23 -9.95 2.64
CA ALA A 83 8.00 -10.45 1.28
C ALA A 83 8.38 -11.93 1.14
N LEU A 84 9.46 -12.38 1.80
CA LEU A 84 9.81 -13.81 1.88
C LEU A 84 8.72 -14.62 2.58
N CYS A 85 8.13 -14.09 3.66
CA CYS A 85 7.02 -14.73 4.35
C CYS A 85 5.76 -14.78 3.49
N TYR A 86 5.43 -13.68 2.80
CA TYR A 86 4.35 -13.65 1.81
C TYR A 86 4.56 -14.67 0.68
N ALA A 87 5.77 -14.78 0.17
CA ALA A 87 6.13 -15.72 -0.89
C ALA A 87 5.84 -17.19 -0.50
N GLU A 88 6.11 -17.56 0.76
CA GLU A 88 5.77 -18.89 1.26
C GLU A 88 4.26 -19.09 1.36
N LEU A 89 3.52 -18.15 1.97
CA LEU A 89 2.08 -18.28 2.11
C LEU A 89 1.37 -18.23 0.76
N ALA A 90 1.74 -17.32 -0.13
CA ALA A 90 1.17 -17.20 -1.46
C ALA A 90 1.40 -18.46 -2.32
N SER A 91 2.57 -19.11 -2.21
CA SER A 91 2.85 -20.35 -2.92
C SER A 91 2.15 -21.58 -2.32
N THR A 92 1.78 -21.49 -1.02
CA THR A 92 1.10 -22.59 -0.28
C THR A 92 -0.41 -22.46 -0.38
N ILE A 93 -0.94 -21.23 -0.35
CA ILE A 93 -2.36 -20.88 -0.39
C ILE A 93 -2.55 -19.85 -1.52
N PRO A 94 -2.51 -20.27 -2.78
CA PRO A 94 -2.58 -19.36 -3.93
C PRO A 94 -4.01 -18.87 -4.19
N VAL A 95 -4.47 -17.92 -3.38
CA VAL A 95 -5.82 -17.33 -3.45
C VAL A 95 -5.74 -15.80 -3.46
N SER A 96 -6.73 -15.15 -4.03
CA SER A 96 -6.80 -13.69 -4.19
C SER A 96 -7.08 -12.90 -2.90
N GLY A 97 -7.27 -13.55 -1.77
CA GLY A 97 -7.62 -12.90 -0.50
C GLY A 97 -6.46 -12.31 0.30
N SER A 98 -5.21 -12.40 -0.18
CA SER A 98 -4.00 -11.86 0.49
C SER A 98 -3.92 -12.21 1.98
N SER A 99 -3.41 -11.28 2.81
CA SER A 99 -3.20 -11.44 4.25
C SER A 99 -4.44 -11.86 5.03
N TYR A 100 -5.64 -11.40 4.62
CA TYR A 100 -6.90 -11.81 5.25
C TYR A 100 -7.11 -13.33 5.17
N SER A 101 -6.99 -13.90 3.97
CA SER A 101 -7.16 -15.34 3.76
C SER A 101 -6.06 -16.16 4.45
N TYR A 102 -4.83 -15.65 4.46
CA TYR A 102 -3.73 -16.31 5.17
C TYR A 102 -3.95 -16.32 6.69
N ALA A 103 -4.39 -15.20 7.26
CA ALA A 103 -4.72 -15.13 8.69
C ALA A 103 -5.88 -16.08 9.05
N TYR A 104 -6.89 -16.20 8.18
CA TYR A 104 -8.04 -17.07 8.41
C TYR A 104 -7.63 -18.55 8.42
N ALA A 105 -6.73 -18.95 7.55
CA ALA A 105 -6.24 -20.32 7.50
C ALA A 105 -5.27 -20.66 8.65
N THR A 106 -4.51 -19.68 9.15
CA THR A 106 -3.40 -19.90 10.08
C THR A 106 -3.72 -19.57 11.53
N LEU A 107 -4.34 -18.43 11.78
CA LEU A 107 -4.51 -17.83 13.11
C LEU A 107 -5.96 -17.89 13.61
N GLY A 108 -6.91 -18.00 12.70
CA GLY A 108 -8.34 -18.11 13.02
C GLY A 108 -9.14 -16.85 12.73
N GLU A 109 -10.45 -16.96 12.94
CA GLU A 109 -11.46 -16.00 12.46
C GLU A 109 -11.30 -14.60 13.03
N PHE A 110 -11.10 -14.47 14.34
CA PHE A 110 -10.93 -13.15 14.96
C PHE A 110 -9.70 -12.41 14.42
N VAL A 111 -8.57 -13.11 14.34
CA VAL A 111 -7.33 -12.50 13.82
C VAL A 111 -7.51 -12.15 12.34
N ALA A 112 -8.16 -13.01 11.56
CA ALA A 112 -8.49 -12.70 10.17
C ALA A 112 -9.39 -11.46 10.05
N PHE A 113 -10.39 -11.32 10.91
CA PHE A 113 -11.25 -10.13 10.95
C PHE A 113 -10.44 -8.86 11.24
N ILE A 114 -9.55 -8.90 12.24
CA ILE A 114 -8.67 -7.76 12.54
C ILE A 114 -7.75 -7.44 11.36
N VAL A 115 -7.15 -8.44 10.73
CA VAL A 115 -6.34 -8.24 9.52
C VAL A 115 -7.18 -7.62 8.39
N GLY A 116 -8.40 -8.11 8.18
CA GLY A 116 -9.34 -7.52 7.22
C GLY A 116 -9.65 -6.06 7.54
N ALA A 117 -9.88 -5.72 8.80
CA ALA A 117 -10.08 -4.35 9.27
C ALA A 117 -8.82 -3.49 9.06
N CYS A 118 -7.61 -4.03 9.30
CA CYS A 118 -6.35 -3.36 9.00
C CYS A 118 -6.21 -3.07 7.50
N LEU A 119 -6.51 -4.06 6.64
CA LEU A 119 -6.48 -3.88 5.19
C LEU A 119 -7.49 -2.82 4.72
N LEU A 120 -8.71 -2.82 5.25
CA LEU A 120 -9.71 -1.80 4.92
C LEU A 120 -9.24 -0.39 5.31
N LEU A 121 -8.60 -0.24 6.47
CA LEU A 121 -8.00 1.01 6.88
C LEU A 121 -6.84 1.39 5.97
N GLU A 122 -5.90 0.48 5.75
CA GLU A 122 -4.72 0.66 4.91
C GLU A 122 -5.08 1.15 3.51
N TYR A 123 -5.99 0.46 2.83
CA TYR A 123 -6.42 0.82 1.47
C TYR A 123 -7.13 2.17 1.43
N ALA A 124 -8.00 2.47 2.40
CA ALA A 124 -8.69 3.76 2.45
C ALA A 124 -7.73 4.91 2.72
N VAL A 125 -6.87 4.77 3.72
CA VAL A 125 -5.95 5.82 4.15
C VAL A 125 -4.84 6.01 3.12
N SER A 126 -4.33 4.92 2.51
CA SER A 126 -3.34 5.02 1.44
C SER A 126 -3.92 5.70 0.20
N ALA A 127 -5.12 5.33 -0.25
CA ALA A 127 -5.78 6.00 -1.36
C ALA A 127 -6.00 7.49 -1.09
N SER A 128 -6.30 7.85 0.16
CA SER A 128 -6.46 9.26 0.57
C SER A 128 -5.13 10.01 0.51
N ALA A 129 -4.04 9.44 1.05
CA ALA A 129 -2.69 10.02 0.97
C ALA A 129 -2.23 10.18 -0.49
N ILE A 130 -2.51 9.15 -1.31
CA ILE A 130 -2.25 9.13 -2.74
C ILE A 130 -2.99 10.28 -3.42
N ALA A 131 -4.26 10.50 -3.10
CA ALA A 131 -5.07 11.56 -3.69
C ALA A 131 -4.58 12.97 -3.28
N VAL A 132 -4.14 13.15 -2.04
CA VAL A 132 -3.52 14.40 -1.58
C VAL A 132 -2.23 14.69 -2.36
N GLY A 133 -1.35 13.71 -2.51
CA GLY A 133 -0.13 13.82 -3.30
C GLY A 133 -0.41 14.16 -4.77
N TRP A 134 -1.44 13.58 -5.36
CA TRP A 134 -1.88 13.93 -6.72
C TRP A 134 -2.22 15.42 -6.85
N GLY A 135 -2.96 15.96 -5.88
CA GLY A 135 -3.31 17.38 -5.83
C GLY A 135 -2.09 18.29 -5.77
N GLN A 136 -1.04 17.90 -5.04
CA GLN A 136 0.21 18.65 -4.95
C GLN A 136 0.91 18.73 -6.33
N TYR A 137 1.04 17.61 -7.04
CA TYR A 137 1.63 17.58 -8.40
C TYR A 137 0.77 18.31 -9.42
N LEU A 138 -0.57 18.23 -9.31
CA LEU A 138 -1.49 18.99 -10.15
C LEU A 138 -1.31 20.50 -9.94
N ASN A 139 -1.17 20.94 -8.69
CA ASN A 139 -0.96 22.35 -8.34
C ASN A 139 0.39 22.87 -8.87
N GLU A 140 1.46 22.09 -8.77
CA GLU A 140 2.76 22.43 -9.33
C GLU A 140 2.71 22.49 -10.86
N MET A 141 2.02 21.55 -11.51
CA MET A 141 1.81 21.57 -12.96
C MET A 141 1.11 22.84 -13.43
N PHE A 142 0.06 23.29 -12.74
CA PHE A 142 -0.61 24.54 -13.07
C PHE A 142 0.30 25.76 -12.85
N SER A 143 1.12 25.74 -11.81
CA SER A 143 2.13 26.77 -11.57
C SER A 143 3.13 26.87 -12.72
N ASP A 144 3.58 25.74 -13.24
CA ASP A 144 4.55 25.68 -14.35
C ASP A 144 3.95 26.06 -15.71
N LEU A 145 2.67 25.67 -15.96
CA LEU A 145 2.00 25.90 -17.26
C LEU A 145 1.46 27.30 -17.44
N ILE A 146 0.81 27.84 -16.40
CA ILE A 146 0.03 29.08 -16.50
C ILE A 146 0.36 30.08 -15.39
N GLY A 147 1.36 29.79 -14.55
CA GLY A 147 1.77 30.66 -13.44
C GLY A 147 0.72 30.78 -12.32
N TRP A 148 -0.27 29.90 -12.29
CA TRP A 148 -1.35 29.93 -11.30
C TRP A 148 -1.24 28.77 -10.31
N ARG A 149 -1.41 29.08 -9.03
CA ARG A 149 -1.54 28.07 -7.96
C ARG A 149 -2.92 28.13 -7.34
N MET A 150 -3.46 26.96 -7.06
CA MET A 150 -4.70 26.86 -6.31
C MET A 150 -4.53 27.49 -4.92
N PRO A 151 -5.49 28.28 -4.44
CA PRO A 151 -5.47 28.80 -3.07
C PRO A 151 -5.37 27.67 -2.03
N ASP A 152 -4.55 27.85 -1.00
CA ASP A 152 -4.35 26.86 0.07
C ASP A 152 -5.66 26.45 0.74
N ALA A 153 -6.64 27.35 0.84
CA ALA A 153 -7.95 27.08 1.40
C ALA A 153 -8.66 25.88 0.74
N ILE A 154 -8.47 25.67 -0.56
CA ILE A 154 -9.10 24.58 -1.33
C ILE A 154 -8.12 23.51 -1.80
N ALA A 155 -6.82 23.71 -1.58
CA ALA A 155 -5.77 22.78 -1.98
C ALA A 155 -5.24 21.92 -0.83
N LYS A 156 -5.54 22.28 0.42
CA LYS A 156 -4.97 21.64 1.62
C LYS A 156 -6.05 21.28 2.65
N ALA A 157 -5.76 20.25 3.44
CA ALA A 157 -6.59 19.86 4.58
C ALA A 157 -6.51 20.90 5.72
N PRO A 158 -7.47 20.95 6.67
CA PRO A 158 -7.49 21.89 7.79
C PRO A 158 -6.21 21.91 8.62
N GLY A 159 -5.63 20.76 8.94
CA GLY A 159 -4.38 20.66 9.70
C GLY A 159 -3.13 21.11 8.93
N ALA A 160 -3.22 21.30 7.60
CA ALA A 160 -2.12 21.69 6.72
C ALA A 160 -2.25 23.14 6.21
N GLY A 161 -3.08 23.97 6.86
CA GLY A 161 -3.24 25.37 6.51
C GLY A 161 -4.34 25.67 5.48
N GLY A 162 -5.15 24.68 5.12
CA GLY A 162 -6.34 24.82 4.27
C GLY A 162 -7.64 24.62 5.02
N VAL A 163 -8.72 24.51 4.27
CA VAL A 163 -10.07 24.20 4.78
C VAL A 163 -10.56 22.86 4.21
N PHE A 164 -10.20 22.57 2.95
CA PHE A 164 -10.72 21.45 2.21
C PHE A 164 -9.82 21.12 1.02
N ASN A 165 -9.43 19.87 0.84
CA ASN A 165 -8.59 19.47 -0.29
C ASN A 165 -9.45 19.04 -1.49
N LEU A 166 -9.85 20.01 -2.31
CA LEU A 166 -10.68 19.79 -3.50
C LEU A 166 -10.00 18.90 -4.56
N PRO A 167 -8.71 19.09 -4.92
CA PRO A 167 -8.07 18.25 -5.92
C PRO A 167 -8.11 16.76 -5.57
N ALA A 168 -7.88 16.42 -4.31
CA ALA A 168 -7.93 15.03 -3.85
C ALA A 168 -9.33 14.44 -4.00
N VAL A 169 -10.38 15.19 -3.68
CA VAL A 169 -11.77 14.76 -3.85
C VAL A 169 -12.13 14.59 -5.33
N VAL A 170 -11.65 15.48 -6.20
CA VAL A 170 -11.87 15.38 -7.66
C VAL A 170 -11.22 14.10 -8.20
N LEU A 171 -10.02 13.75 -7.78
CA LEU A 171 -9.38 12.48 -8.17
C LEU A 171 -10.23 11.28 -7.74
N VAL A 172 -10.63 11.22 -6.46
CA VAL A 172 -11.46 10.13 -5.93
C VAL A 172 -12.79 10.03 -6.66
N GLY A 173 -13.44 11.16 -6.95
CA GLY A 173 -14.68 11.22 -7.72
C GLY A 173 -14.50 10.72 -9.16
N SER A 174 -13.39 11.05 -9.79
CA SER A 174 -13.04 10.55 -11.12
C SER A 174 -12.84 9.03 -11.13
N CYS A 175 -12.13 8.51 -10.15
CA CYS A 175 -11.96 7.06 -9.97
C CYS A 175 -13.30 6.37 -9.68
N LEU A 176 -14.17 6.95 -8.84
CA LEU A 176 -15.51 6.44 -8.58
C LEU A 176 -16.32 6.28 -9.87
N ILE A 177 -16.36 7.31 -10.72
CA ILE A 177 -17.08 7.27 -11.98
C ILE A 177 -16.57 6.15 -12.90
N LEU A 178 -15.25 5.95 -12.97
CA LEU A 178 -14.66 4.91 -13.79
C LEU A 178 -14.98 3.50 -13.25
N LEU A 179 -14.89 3.31 -11.94
CA LEU A 179 -15.19 2.02 -11.29
C LEU A 179 -16.67 1.64 -11.48
N LEU A 180 -17.59 2.61 -11.35
CA LEU A 180 -19.03 2.38 -11.60
C LEU A 180 -19.35 2.05 -13.05
N ARG A 181 -18.51 2.52 -14.01
CA ARG A 181 -18.59 2.13 -15.42
C ARG A 181 -18.01 0.75 -15.73
N GLY A 182 -17.45 0.08 -14.72
CA GLY A 182 -16.84 -1.25 -14.88
C GLY A 182 -15.47 -1.22 -15.57
N VAL A 183 -14.79 -0.07 -15.56
CA VAL A 183 -13.43 0.05 -16.12
C VAL A 183 -12.49 -0.81 -15.28
N LYS A 184 -11.89 -1.80 -15.93
CA LYS A 184 -10.83 -2.64 -15.36
C LYS A 184 -9.52 -2.29 -16.05
N GLU A 185 -8.47 -2.12 -15.25
CA GLU A 185 -7.13 -1.90 -15.81
C GLU A 185 -6.61 -3.21 -16.45
N SER A 186 -6.25 -3.14 -17.72
CA SER A 186 -5.63 -4.28 -18.38
C SER A 186 -4.20 -4.49 -17.88
N VAL A 187 -3.77 -5.74 -17.72
CA VAL A 187 -2.39 -6.12 -17.35
C VAL A 187 -1.36 -5.48 -18.29
N THR A 188 -1.70 -5.36 -19.58
CA THR A 188 -0.83 -4.70 -20.57
C THR A 188 -0.77 -3.19 -20.34
N VAL A 189 -1.90 -2.53 -20.09
CA VAL A 189 -1.94 -1.09 -19.79
C VAL A 189 -1.16 -0.80 -18.52
N ASN A 190 -1.35 -1.60 -17.48
CA ASN A 190 -0.55 -1.48 -16.24
C ASN A 190 0.96 -1.61 -16.53
N ALA A 191 1.39 -2.60 -17.32
CA ALA A 191 2.81 -2.76 -17.64
C ALA A 191 3.38 -1.54 -18.37
N VAL A 192 2.64 -0.95 -19.32
CA VAL A 192 3.04 0.28 -20.02
C VAL A 192 3.16 1.46 -19.05
N LEU A 193 2.18 1.63 -18.17
CA LEU A 193 2.20 2.69 -17.17
C LEU A 193 3.37 2.53 -16.19
N VAL A 194 3.71 1.28 -15.83
CA VAL A 194 4.87 1.00 -14.97
C VAL A 194 6.19 1.37 -15.64
N VAL A 195 6.34 1.03 -16.93
CA VAL A 195 7.54 1.45 -17.68
C VAL A 195 7.61 2.98 -17.74
N LEU A 196 6.50 3.66 -17.98
CA LEU A 196 6.45 5.12 -17.96
C LEU A 196 6.87 5.70 -16.60
N LYS A 197 6.36 5.15 -15.50
CA LYS A 197 6.76 5.55 -14.13
C LYS A 197 8.26 5.42 -13.92
N LEU A 198 8.83 4.29 -14.32
CA LEU A 198 10.27 4.03 -14.18
C LEU A 198 11.11 5.00 -15.04
N LEU A 199 10.67 5.31 -16.25
CA LEU A 199 11.33 6.29 -17.12
C LEU A 199 11.28 7.70 -16.52
N VAL A 200 10.16 8.11 -15.95
CA VAL A 200 10.03 9.41 -15.27
C VAL A 200 10.92 9.50 -14.04
N LEU A 201 11.01 8.44 -13.23
CA LEU A 201 11.92 8.40 -12.08
C LEU A 201 13.40 8.36 -12.52
N LEU A 202 13.72 7.62 -13.57
CA LEU A 202 15.07 7.62 -14.15
C LEU A 202 15.44 9.01 -14.70
N PHE A 203 14.53 9.68 -15.39
CA PHE A 203 14.68 11.05 -15.84
C PHE A 203 15.00 11.99 -14.67
N PHE A 204 14.24 11.87 -13.56
CA PHE A 204 14.54 12.60 -12.33
C PHE A 204 15.97 12.32 -11.84
N VAL A 205 16.33 11.04 -11.69
CA VAL A 205 17.63 10.62 -11.17
C VAL A 205 18.77 11.19 -12.02
N VAL A 206 18.68 11.09 -13.35
CA VAL A 206 19.73 11.59 -14.26
C VAL A 206 19.93 13.09 -14.11
N ILE A 207 18.84 13.87 -14.09
CA ILE A 207 18.95 15.33 -13.92
C ILE A 207 19.41 15.70 -12.50
N ALA A 208 18.87 15.07 -11.48
CA ALA A 208 19.22 15.38 -10.10
C ALA A 208 20.71 15.05 -9.81
N PHE A 209 21.26 14.01 -10.41
CA PHE A 209 22.70 13.74 -10.30
C PHE A 209 23.60 14.76 -11.03
N SER A 210 23.09 15.48 -12.02
CA SER A 210 23.87 16.57 -12.63
C SER A 210 24.10 17.76 -11.68
N GLY A 211 23.22 17.94 -10.69
CA GLY A 211 23.35 18.93 -9.64
C GLY A 211 23.75 18.33 -8.28
N PHE A 212 24.34 17.16 -8.27
CA PHE A 212 24.73 16.48 -7.04
C PHE A 212 25.94 17.16 -6.37
N HIS A 213 25.77 17.59 -5.11
CA HIS A 213 26.83 18.14 -4.28
C HIS A 213 26.99 17.32 -3.01
N ALA A 214 28.18 16.71 -2.82
CA ALA A 214 28.46 15.89 -1.64
C ALA A 214 28.35 16.66 -0.31
N GLU A 215 28.46 17.99 -0.35
CA GLU A 215 28.28 18.87 0.82
C GLU A 215 26.84 18.86 1.33
N ASN A 216 25.86 18.63 0.47
CA ASN A 216 24.45 18.49 0.87
C ASN A 216 24.21 17.26 1.77
N LEU A 217 25.15 16.30 1.77
CA LEU A 217 25.09 15.13 2.65
C LEU A 217 25.65 15.40 4.06
N LYS A 218 26.03 16.63 4.37
CA LYS A 218 26.61 16.99 5.68
C LYS A 218 25.70 17.98 6.43
N PRO A 219 25.42 17.74 7.72
CA PRO A 219 25.69 16.51 8.47
C PRO A 219 24.84 15.34 7.96
N PHE A 220 25.40 14.11 7.89
CA PHE A 220 24.69 12.96 7.32
C PHE A 220 23.43 12.59 8.11
N ALA A 221 23.52 12.54 9.44
CA ALA A 221 22.42 12.17 10.33
C ALA A 221 22.19 13.24 11.40
N PRO A 222 21.60 14.41 11.03
CA PRO A 222 21.43 15.54 11.96
C PRO A 222 20.55 15.20 13.15
N MET A 223 19.58 14.31 13.01
CA MET A 223 18.64 13.84 14.06
C MET A 223 19.06 12.48 14.65
N GLY A 224 20.23 11.96 14.30
CA GLY A 224 20.76 10.69 14.81
C GLY A 224 19.91 9.48 14.45
N MET A 225 20.10 8.38 15.19
CA MET A 225 19.39 7.11 14.95
C MET A 225 17.87 7.23 15.17
N ALA A 226 17.43 8.10 16.07
CA ALA A 226 15.99 8.32 16.30
C ALA A 226 15.31 8.91 15.06
N GLY A 227 15.93 9.89 14.40
CA GLY A 227 15.43 10.46 13.15
C GLY A 227 15.39 9.44 12.02
N ILE A 228 16.45 8.62 11.88
CA ILE A 228 16.49 7.53 10.89
C ILE A 228 15.35 6.54 11.12
N GLY A 229 15.10 6.13 12.36
CA GLY A 229 14.02 5.21 12.71
C GLY A 229 12.63 5.81 12.43
N ALA A 230 12.38 7.04 12.85
CA ALA A 230 11.12 7.73 12.61
C ALA A 230 10.84 7.90 11.10
N ALA A 231 11.86 8.30 10.32
CA ALA A 231 11.74 8.39 8.87
C ALA A 231 11.49 7.02 8.24
N ALA A 232 12.16 5.95 8.68
CA ALA A 232 11.93 4.59 8.18
C ALA A 232 10.48 4.14 8.41
N SER A 233 9.89 4.48 9.56
CA SER A 233 8.50 4.19 9.89
C SER A 233 7.52 4.87 8.94
N SER A 234 7.74 6.16 8.63
CA SER A 234 6.92 6.91 7.67
C SER A 234 7.16 6.44 6.22
N ILE A 235 8.43 6.21 5.84
CA ILE A 235 8.81 5.73 4.50
C ILE A 235 8.21 4.36 4.19
N PHE A 236 7.92 3.55 5.19
CA PHE A 236 7.34 2.23 4.98
C PHE A 236 6.05 2.29 4.14
N PHE A 237 5.31 3.40 4.21
CA PHE A 237 4.22 3.73 3.29
C PHE A 237 4.58 3.52 1.81
N SER A 238 5.83 3.79 1.42
CA SER A 238 6.29 3.64 0.04
C SER A 238 6.41 2.19 -0.43
N TYR A 239 6.43 1.23 0.49
CA TYR A 239 6.52 -0.21 0.19
C TYR A 239 5.18 -0.93 0.18
N ILE A 240 4.09 -0.21 0.40
CA ILE A 240 2.72 -0.73 0.30
C ILE A 240 2.44 -1.14 -1.13
N GLY A 241 1.66 -2.22 -1.30
CA GLY A 241 1.33 -2.78 -2.61
C GLY A 241 2.18 -4.00 -3.01
N ILE A 242 3.25 -4.34 -2.28
CA ILE A 242 3.99 -5.59 -2.51
C ILE A 242 3.09 -6.81 -2.31
N ASP A 243 2.17 -6.74 -1.37
CA ASP A 243 1.15 -7.76 -1.10
C ASP A 243 0.15 -7.92 -2.25
N ALA A 244 -0.06 -6.88 -3.08
CA ALA A 244 -0.92 -6.93 -4.25
C ALA A 244 -0.48 -8.01 -5.25
N VAL A 245 0.81 -8.36 -5.31
CA VAL A 245 1.30 -9.49 -6.11
C VAL A 245 0.66 -10.80 -5.67
N SER A 246 0.43 -10.96 -4.37
CA SER A 246 -0.19 -12.17 -3.80
C SER A 246 -1.67 -12.30 -4.17
N THR A 247 -2.36 -11.19 -4.44
CA THR A 247 -3.78 -11.19 -4.83
C THR A 247 -4.02 -11.72 -6.24
N ALA A 248 -2.97 -11.78 -7.08
CA ALA A 248 -3.04 -12.33 -8.43
C ALA A 248 -2.89 -13.87 -8.47
N GLY A 249 -2.88 -14.55 -7.32
CA GLY A 249 -2.56 -15.98 -7.21
C GLY A 249 -3.38 -16.90 -8.10
N ASP A 250 -4.66 -16.58 -8.32
CA ASP A 250 -5.58 -17.37 -9.15
C ASP A 250 -5.33 -17.23 -10.66
N GLU A 251 -4.69 -16.13 -11.10
CA GLU A 251 -4.47 -15.79 -12.50
C GLU A 251 -3.04 -16.11 -13.00
N VAL A 252 -2.14 -16.51 -12.09
CA VAL A 252 -0.72 -16.72 -12.39
C VAL A 252 -0.47 -18.12 -12.96
N LYS A 253 0.36 -18.18 -14.02
CA LYS A 253 0.91 -19.43 -14.54
C LYS A 253 1.92 -19.99 -13.54
N ASP A 254 1.79 -21.27 -13.14
CA ASP A 254 2.64 -21.90 -12.13
C ASP A 254 2.83 -21.04 -10.86
N PRO A 255 1.77 -20.82 -10.06
CA PRO A 255 1.80 -19.91 -8.91
C PRO A 255 2.84 -20.30 -7.86
N ARG A 256 3.17 -21.61 -7.77
CA ARG A 256 4.17 -22.08 -6.78
C ARG A 256 5.57 -21.51 -7.02
N ARG A 257 5.90 -21.19 -8.25
CA ARG A 257 7.23 -20.68 -8.65
C ARG A 257 7.20 -19.20 -9.00
N THR A 258 6.17 -18.80 -9.72
CA THR A 258 6.05 -17.45 -10.27
C THR A 258 5.70 -16.42 -9.20
N LEU A 259 4.83 -16.76 -8.22
CA LEU A 259 4.48 -15.82 -7.13
C LEU A 259 5.69 -15.43 -6.27
N PRO A 260 6.48 -16.37 -5.73
CA PRO A 260 7.67 -16.00 -4.96
C PRO A 260 8.67 -15.15 -5.74
N LEU A 261 8.95 -15.53 -6.98
CA LEU A 261 9.88 -14.79 -7.83
C LEU A 261 9.35 -13.38 -8.15
N GLY A 262 8.06 -13.25 -8.47
CA GLY A 262 7.43 -11.96 -8.76
C GLY A 262 7.49 -11.02 -7.56
N ILE A 263 7.20 -11.50 -6.35
CA ILE A 263 7.28 -10.72 -5.10
C ILE A 263 8.72 -10.24 -4.86
N ILE A 264 9.70 -11.14 -4.95
CA ILE A 264 11.10 -10.81 -4.68
C ILE A 264 11.66 -9.84 -5.72
N LEU A 265 11.41 -10.09 -7.01
CA LEU A 265 11.91 -9.24 -8.10
C LEU A 265 11.30 -7.84 -8.05
N SER A 266 9.99 -7.73 -7.82
CA SER A 266 9.34 -6.42 -7.70
C SER A 266 9.93 -5.62 -6.54
N LEU A 267 10.14 -6.24 -5.39
CA LEU A 267 10.74 -5.58 -4.23
C LEU A 267 12.17 -5.12 -4.50
N LEU A 268 13.01 -5.95 -5.13
CA LEU A 268 14.39 -5.58 -5.46
C LEU A 268 14.43 -4.37 -6.39
N ILE A 269 13.59 -4.34 -7.44
CA ILE A 269 13.50 -3.22 -8.38
C ILE A 269 13.05 -1.96 -7.64
N VAL A 270 11.97 -2.06 -6.86
CA VAL A 270 11.42 -0.92 -6.10
C VAL A 270 12.44 -0.34 -5.13
N THR A 271 13.09 -1.19 -4.33
CA THR A 271 14.08 -0.74 -3.34
C THR A 271 15.27 -0.06 -4.01
N ALA A 272 15.78 -0.63 -5.11
CA ALA A 272 16.88 -0.01 -5.85
C ALA A 272 16.49 1.37 -6.41
N VAL A 273 15.31 1.49 -7.00
CA VAL A 273 14.80 2.78 -7.52
C VAL A 273 14.64 3.79 -6.38
N TYR A 274 14.07 3.40 -5.24
CA TYR A 274 13.85 4.31 -4.11
C TYR A 274 15.14 4.82 -3.51
N ILE A 275 16.14 3.97 -3.34
CA ILE A 275 17.47 4.38 -2.85
C ILE A 275 18.12 5.35 -3.84
N LEU A 276 18.05 5.08 -5.14
CA LEU A 276 18.62 5.97 -6.18
C LEU A 276 17.93 7.32 -6.20
N VAL A 277 16.59 7.35 -6.14
CA VAL A 277 15.82 8.61 -6.10
C VAL A 277 16.11 9.39 -4.83
N ALA A 278 16.16 8.73 -3.68
CA ALA A 278 16.46 9.39 -2.40
C ALA A 278 17.87 9.99 -2.41
N LEU A 279 18.88 9.22 -2.85
CA LEU A 279 20.25 9.68 -2.95
C LEU A 279 20.38 10.89 -3.90
N ALA A 280 19.76 10.81 -5.07
CA ALA A 280 19.75 11.90 -6.04
C ALA A 280 19.08 13.15 -5.46
N ALA A 281 17.94 13.00 -4.79
CA ALA A 281 17.19 14.12 -4.23
C ALA A 281 17.96 14.85 -3.11
N VAL A 282 18.53 14.13 -2.13
CA VAL A 282 19.28 14.76 -1.02
C VAL A 282 20.66 15.24 -1.45
N GLY A 283 21.21 14.73 -2.56
CA GLY A 283 22.43 15.27 -3.15
C GLY A 283 22.19 16.54 -3.95
N ALA A 284 20.98 16.69 -4.54
CA ALA A 284 20.64 17.80 -5.42
C ALA A 284 20.27 19.09 -4.67
N GLN A 285 19.78 19.01 -3.43
CA GLN A 285 19.45 20.19 -2.61
C GLN A 285 19.72 19.93 -1.12
N PRO A 286 19.97 20.98 -0.32
CA PRO A 286 20.12 20.85 1.13
C PRO A 286 18.88 20.22 1.77
N TRP A 287 19.07 19.32 2.74
CA TRP A 287 17.98 18.61 3.41
C TRP A 287 16.98 19.55 4.09
N THR A 288 17.41 20.71 4.55
CA THR A 288 16.57 21.74 5.17
C THR A 288 15.54 22.35 4.21
N ALA A 289 15.79 22.29 2.90
CA ALA A 289 14.90 22.82 1.89
C ALA A 289 13.66 21.93 1.63
N PHE A 290 13.65 20.69 2.14
CA PHE A 290 12.52 19.78 1.96
C PHE A 290 11.33 20.12 2.88
N ALA A 291 11.57 20.82 3.98
CA ALA A 291 10.51 21.18 4.92
C ALA A 291 9.47 22.09 4.25
N GLY A 292 8.21 21.65 4.26
CA GLY A 292 7.09 22.41 3.67
C GLY A 292 7.03 22.39 2.14
N GLN A 293 7.93 21.65 1.45
CA GLN A 293 7.81 21.46 0.01
C GLN A 293 6.64 20.56 -0.35
N GLU A 294 5.92 20.92 -1.39
CA GLU A 294 4.94 20.10 -2.09
C GLU A 294 5.52 19.67 -3.45
N ALA A 295 5.14 18.49 -3.95
CA ALA A 295 5.68 17.93 -5.20
C ALA A 295 7.22 17.98 -5.26
N GLY A 296 7.90 17.60 -4.18
CA GLY A 296 9.32 17.83 -3.94
C GLY A 296 10.26 17.48 -5.09
N LEU A 297 10.03 16.35 -5.78
CA LEU A 297 10.85 15.94 -6.92
C LEU A 297 10.73 16.93 -8.09
N ALA A 298 9.54 17.46 -8.36
CA ALA A 298 9.32 18.45 -9.42
C ALA A 298 10.01 19.78 -9.10
N VAL A 299 9.89 20.23 -7.84
CA VAL A 299 10.54 21.45 -7.36
C VAL A 299 12.06 21.34 -7.44
N ILE A 300 12.65 20.18 -7.09
CA ILE A 300 14.09 19.94 -7.24
C ILE A 300 14.54 20.13 -8.70
N LEU A 301 13.84 19.50 -9.66
CA LEU A 301 14.20 19.63 -11.08
C LEU A 301 14.11 21.08 -11.57
N ARG A 302 13.06 21.79 -11.20
CA ARG A 302 12.87 23.18 -11.56
C ARG A 302 13.98 24.07 -11.00
N ASN A 303 14.35 23.87 -9.74
CA ASN A 303 15.41 24.65 -9.08
C ASN A 303 16.79 24.37 -9.70
N LEU A 304 17.09 23.12 -10.08
CA LEU A 304 18.36 22.75 -10.69
C LEU A 304 18.52 23.26 -12.12
N THR A 305 17.47 23.13 -12.92
CA THR A 305 17.55 23.42 -14.36
C THR A 305 17.17 24.86 -14.69
N GLY A 306 16.42 25.53 -13.80
CA GLY A 306 15.81 26.83 -14.08
C GLY A 306 14.71 26.78 -15.13
N GLN A 307 14.29 25.58 -15.55
CA GLN A 307 13.36 25.38 -16.67
C GLN A 307 12.10 24.64 -16.23
N ALA A 308 10.92 25.20 -16.55
CA ALA A 308 9.63 24.61 -16.18
C ALA A 308 9.35 23.27 -16.86
N TRP A 309 9.86 23.01 -18.07
CA TRP A 309 9.57 21.77 -18.79
C TRP A 309 10.06 20.51 -18.08
N THR A 310 11.15 20.58 -17.32
CA THR A 310 11.69 19.45 -16.55
C THR A 310 10.76 19.03 -15.43
N SER A 311 10.25 20.02 -14.68
CA SER A 311 9.21 19.83 -13.67
C SER A 311 7.90 19.33 -14.28
N LEU A 312 7.48 19.88 -15.43
CA LEU A 312 6.27 19.48 -16.15
C LEU A 312 6.28 17.99 -16.53
N ILE A 313 7.38 17.48 -17.10
CA ILE A 313 7.51 16.06 -17.46
C ILE A 313 7.29 15.19 -16.21
N LEU A 314 7.91 15.57 -15.10
CA LEU A 314 7.77 14.84 -13.84
C LEU A 314 6.34 14.93 -13.31
N CYS A 315 5.73 16.11 -13.31
CA CYS A 315 4.36 16.33 -12.86
C CYS A 315 3.37 15.49 -13.66
N ILE A 316 3.46 15.50 -14.99
CA ILE A 316 2.59 14.70 -15.87
C ILE A 316 2.76 13.21 -15.56
N GLY A 317 4.01 12.74 -15.47
CA GLY A 317 4.30 11.34 -15.14
C GLY A 317 3.77 10.94 -13.75
N ALA A 318 3.92 11.82 -12.75
CA ALA A 318 3.38 11.60 -11.41
C ALA A 318 1.85 11.57 -11.41
N ILE A 319 1.19 12.53 -12.05
CA ILE A 319 -0.27 12.65 -12.14
C ILE A 319 -0.89 11.39 -12.77
N VAL A 320 -0.35 10.91 -13.89
CA VAL A 320 -0.83 9.69 -14.56
C VAL A 320 -0.57 8.46 -13.68
N SER A 321 0.61 8.38 -13.08
CA SER A 321 1.00 7.27 -12.21
C SER A 321 0.11 7.16 -10.97
N ILE A 322 -0.13 8.29 -10.33
CA ILE A 322 -0.91 8.39 -9.10
C ILE A 322 -2.39 8.11 -9.37
N PHE A 323 -2.92 8.57 -10.50
CA PHE A 323 -4.29 8.29 -10.92
C PHE A 323 -4.53 6.78 -11.06
N SER A 324 -3.65 6.08 -11.79
CA SER A 324 -3.74 4.63 -12.00
C SER A 324 -3.75 3.87 -10.68
N ILE A 325 -2.81 4.16 -9.77
CA ILE A 325 -2.73 3.43 -8.51
C ILE A 325 -3.93 3.70 -7.60
N THR A 326 -4.47 4.93 -7.59
CA THR A 326 -5.70 5.25 -6.85
C THR A 326 -6.86 4.38 -7.30
N LEU A 327 -7.03 4.20 -8.60
CA LEU A 327 -8.06 3.36 -9.19
C LEU A 327 -7.92 1.90 -8.72
N VAL A 328 -6.69 1.35 -8.78
CA VAL A 328 -6.39 -0.03 -8.37
C VAL A 328 -6.64 -0.24 -6.88
N VAL A 329 -6.19 0.68 -6.03
CA VAL A 329 -6.37 0.59 -4.58
C VAL A 329 -7.84 0.67 -4.20
N MET A 330 -8.60 1.60 -4.78
CA MET A 330 -10.04 1.70 -4.56
C MET A 330 -10.78 0.43 -5.02
N TYR A 331 -10.41 -0.11 -6.17
CA TYR A 331 -10.96 -1.37 -6.66
C TYR A 331 -10.67 -2.52 -5.69
N GLY A 332 -9.42 -2.66 -5.24
CA GLY A 332 -9.00 -3.69 -4.27
C GLY A 332 -9.80 -3.62 -2.97
N GLN A 333 -10.02 -2.42 -2.43
CA GLN A 333 -10.79 -2.23 -1.20
C GLN A 333 -12.24 -2.70 -1.34
N THR A 334 -12.89 -2.45 -2.48
CA THR A 334 -14.26 -2.95 -2.71
C THR A 334 -14.34 -4.47 -2.69
N ARG A 335 -13.28 -5.16 -3.13
CA ARG A 335 -13.19 -6.62 -3.16
C ARG A 335 -12.94 -7.21 -1.77
N ILE A 336 -12.16 -6.53 -0.92
CA ILE A 336 -11.97 -6.94 0.48
C ILE A 336 -13.30 -6.87 1.23
N LEU A 337 -14.06 -5.77 1.09
CA LEU A 337 -15.41 -5.64 1.68
C LEU A 337 -16.34 -6.77 1.23
N TYR A 338 -16.33 -7.08 -0.07
CA TYR A 338 -17.12 -8.17 -0.64
C TYR A 338 -16.73 -9.53 -0.04
N ALA A 339 -15.41 -9.82 0.02
CA ALA A 339 -14.90 -11.08 0.54
C ALA A 339 -15.27 -11.28 2.02
N MET A 340 -15.04 -10.27 2.87
CA MET A 340 -15.41 -10.33 4.29
C MET A 340 -16.92 -10.51 4.48
N SER A 341 -17.73 -9.87 3.65
CA SER A 341 -19.19 -10.05 3.72
C SER A 341 -19.60 -11.44 3.25
N ARG A 342 -18.95 -11.99 2.20
CA ARG A 342 -19.18 -13.37 1.74
C ARG A 342 -18.89 -14.39 2.83
N ASP A 343 -17.88 -14.17 3.66
CA ASP A 343 -17.55 -15.01 4.81
C ASP A 343 -18.52 -14.81 6.01
N GLY A 344 -19.48 -13.87 5.91
CA GLY A 344 -20.46 -13.57 6.95
C GLY A 344 -19.96 -12.59 8.00
N LEU A 345 -18.74 -12.07 7.87
CA LEU A 345 -18.12 -11.17 8.83
C LEU A 345 -18.60 -9.71 8.71
N LEU A 346 -19.20 -9.36 7.58
CA LEU A 346 -19.85 -8.07 7.33
C LEU A 346 -21.29 -8.27 6.85
N PRO A 347 -22.18 -7.24 6.97
CA PRO A 347 -23.56 -7.33 6.52
C PRO A 347 -23.69 -7.75 5.05
N LYS A 348 -24.73 -8.56 4.76
CA LYS A 348 -24.98 -9.12 3.41
C LYS A 348 -25.20 -8.05 2.32
N VAL A 349 -25.46 -6.81 2.70
CA VAL A 349 -25.61 -5.70 1.75
C VAL A 349 -24.34 -5.47 0.92
N PHE A 350 -23.16 -5.76 1.48
CA PHE A 350 -21.86 -5.63 0.81
C PHE A 350 -21.59 -6.76 -0.21
N GLN A 351 -22.46 -7.77 -0.31
CA GLN A 351 -22.38 -8.85 -1.32
C GLN A 351 -23.12 -8.51 -2.62
N ARG A 352 -23.84 -7.38 -2.66
CA ARG A 352 -24.64 -7.01 -3.84
C ARG A 352 -23.72 -6.58 -4.98
N VAL A 353 -23.82 -7.27 -6.10
CA VAL A 353 -23.09 -6.98 -7.33
C VAL A 353 -24.08 -6.53 -8.40
N ASN A 354 -23.76 -5.48 -9.11
CA ASN A 354 -24.55 -4.99 -10.24
C ASN A 354 -24.41 -5.98 -11.42
N PRO A 355 -25.50 -6.57 -11.93
CA PRO A 355 -25.43 -7.58 -12.98
C PRO A 355 -24.89 -7.05 -14.33
N LYS A 356 -24.97 -5.73 -14.57
CA LYS A 356 -24.49 -5.13 -15.83
C LYS A 356 -22.99 -4.85 -15.82
N THR A 357 -22.49 -4.29 -14.71
CA THR A 357 -21.07 -3.86 -14.60
C THR A 357 -20.19 -4.89 -13.90
N GLN A 358 -20.80 -5.94 -13.31
CA GLN A 358 -20.12 -6.94 -12.48
C GLN A 358 -19.31 -6.31 -11.32
N SER A 359 -19.79 -5.13 -10.86
CA SER A 359 -19.18 -4.32 -9.82
C SER A 359 -20.06 -4.25 -8.56
N PRO A 360 -19.49 -4.24 -7.35
CA PRO A 360 -20.23 -3.99 -6.12
C PRO A 360 -20.43 -2.49 -5.92
N ASP A 361 -21.41 -1.90 -6.64
CA ASP A 361 -21.65 -0.45 -6.70
C ASP A 361 -21.76 0.20 -5.32
N LEU A 362 -22.50 -0.41 -4.39
CA LEU A 362 -22.64 0.11 -3.03
C LEU A 362 -21.29 0.20 -2.30
N ASN A 363 -20.46 -0.85 -2.42
CA ASN A 363 -19.13 -0.85 -1.83
C ASN A 363 -18.29 0.28 -2.43
N THR A 364 -18.39 0.48 -3.75
CA THR A 364 -17.66 1.52 -4.46
C THR A 364 -18.05 2.92 -3.99
N TYR A 365 -19.35 3.18 -3.78
CA TYR A 365 -19.82 4.47 -3.23
C TYR A 365 -19.32 4.69 -1.80
N ILE A 366 -19.43 3.68 -0.93
CA ILE A 366 -18.99 3.78 0.48
C ILE A 366 -17.49 4.00 0.57
N VAL A 367 -16.71 3.22 -0.19
CA VAL A 367 -15.25 3.35 -0.26
C VAL A 367 -14.85 4.74 -0.76
N ALA A 368 -15.43 5.19 -1.87
CA ALA A 368 -15.12 6.50 -2.42
C ALA A 368 -15.50 7.65 -1.47
N ALA A 369 -16.66 7.58 -0.82
CA ALA A 369 -17.07 8.58 0.15
C ALA A 369 -16.12 8.64 1.35
N PHE A 370 -15.72 7.48 1.88
CA PHE A 370 -14.79 7.40 3.02
C PHE A 370 -13.40 7.93 2.65
N ILE A 371 -12.85 7.53 1.49
CA ILE A 371 -11.56 8.02 0.99
C ILE A 371 -11.63 9.53 0.73
N ALA A 372 -12.67 10.03 0.07
CA ALA A 372 -12.83 11.44 -0.21
C ALA A 372 -12.90 12.29 1.07
N LEU A 373 -13.57 11.80 2.10
CA LEU A 373 -13.68 12.46 3.39
C LEU A 373 -12.31 12.51 4.09
N LEU A 374 -11.56 11.41 4.10
CA LEU A 374 -10.20 11.40 4.65
C LEU A 374 -9.28 12.33 3.87
N ALA A 375 -9.27 12.24 2.54
CA ALA A 375 -8.43 13.06 1.67
C ALA A 375 -8.73 14.55 1.75
N ALA A 376 -10.01 14.91 2.00
CA ALA A 376 -10.44 16.29 2.15
C ALA A 376 -9.96 16.94 3.45
N PHE A 377 -9.96 16.19 4.55
CA PHE A 377 -9.87 16.76 5.90
C PHE A 377 -8.68 16.30 6.73
N VAL A 378 -8.00 15.22 6.35
CA VAL A 378 -6.86 14.68 7.11
C VAL A 378 -5.53 15.09 6.48
N PRO A 379 -4.58 15.62 7.26
CA PRO A 379 -3.25 15.95 6.78
C PRO A 379 -2.48 14.74 6.23
N LEU A 380 -1.64 14.99 5.23
CA LEU A 380 -0.88 13.94 4.54
C LEU A 380 -0.02 13.10 5.48
N ASP A 381 0.68 13.73 6.43
CA ASP A 381 1.57 13.03 7.37
C ASP A 381 0.80 12.02 8.23
N THR A 382 -0.38 12.40 8.71
CA THR A 382 -1.27 11.51 9.47
C THR A 382 -1.73 10.34 8.62
N LEU A 383 -2.10 10.59 7.35
CA LEU A 383 -2.50 9.53 6.41
C LEU A 383 -1.34 8.56 6.14
N VAL A 384 -0.13 9.07 5.88
CA VAL A 384 1.07 8.27 5.63
C VAL A 384 1.41 7.38 6.83
N ASN A 385 1.42 7.96 8.05
CA ASN A 385 1.76 7.23 9.26
C ASN A 385 0.70 6.17 9.61
N LEU A 386 -0.58 6.50 9.47
CA LEU A 386 -1.67 5.57 9.76
C LEU A 386 -1.70 4.40 8.76
N THR A 387 -1.37 4.66 7.49
CA THR A 387 -1.22 3.61 6.49
C THR A 387 -0.06 2.67 6.86
N SER A 388 1.11 3.22 7.20
CA SER A 388 2.27 2.43 7.65
C SER A 388 1.94 1.55 8.85
N MET A 389 1.19 2.07 9.83
CA MET A 389 0.74 1.29 11.00
C MET A 389 -0.07 0.06 10.58
N GLY A 390 -1.10 0.25 9.75
CA GLY A 390 -1.97 -0.85 9.30
C GLY A 390 -1.21 -1.94 8.55
N THR A 391 -0.36 -1.53 7.61
CA THR A 391 0.46 -2.44 6.80
C THR A 391 1.47 -3.21 7.64
N LEU A 392 2.20 -2.52 8.53
CA LEU A 392 3.19 -3.17 9.40
C LEU A 392 2.57 -4.22 10.32
N ILE A 393 1.37 -3.97 10.83
CA ILE A 393 0.63 -4.94 11.65
C ILE A 393 0.21 -6.15 10.80
N ALA A 394 -0.35 -5.92 9.60
CA ALA A 394 -0.72 -7.01 8.70
C ALA A 394 0.50 -7.86 8.33
N PHE A 395 1.64 -7.23 8.06
CA PHE A 395 2.90 -7.88 7.72
C PHE A 395 3.49 -8.69 8.88
N ALA A 396 3.43 -8.16 10.10
CA ALA A 396 3.83 -8.90 11.30
C ALA A 396 2.94 -10.15 11.50
N ILE A 397 1.63 -10.02 11.29
CA ILE A 397 0.68 -11.13 11.40
C ILE A 397 0.95 -12.21 10.32
N VAL A 398 1.25 -11.81 9.09
CA VAL A 398 1.63 -12.74 8.02
C VAL A 398 2.90 -13.50 8.37
N SER A 399 3.91 -12.82 8.89
CA SER A 399 5.17 -13.42 9.32
C SER A 399 4.97 -14.41 10.48
N LEU A 400 4.11 -14.08 11.46
CA LEU A 400 3.68 -15.01 12.51
C LEU A 400 2.89 -16.20 11.93
N GLY A 401 2.07 -15.94 10.91
CA GLY A 401 1.31 -16.97 10.21
C GLY A 401 2.20 -18.07 9.62
N VAL A 402 3.36 -17.72 9.05
CA VAL A 402 4.35 -18.71 8.57
C VAL A 402 4.83 -19.60 9.71
N ILE A 403 5.18 -19.01 10.87
CA ILE A 403 5.65 -19.77 12.03
C ILE A 403 4.59 -20.75 12.50
N ILE A 404 3.35 -20.30 12.60
CA ILE A 404 2.23 -21.09 13.09
C ILE A 404 1.87 -22.20 12.08
N LEU A 405 1.80 -21.86 10.79
CA LEU A 405 1.43 -22.82 9.74
C LEU A 405 2.45 -23.96 9.64
N ARG A 406 3.75 -23.66 9.76
CA ARG A 406 4.79 -24.70 9.76
C ARG A 406 4.72 -25.64 10.97
N ARG A 407 4.27 -25.13 12.14
CA ARG A 407 4.09 -25.96 13.35
C ARG A 407 2.81 -26.76 13.34
N THR A 408 1.72 -26.21 12.80
CA THR A 408 0.40 -26.84 12.85
C THR A 408 0.12 -27.75 11.66
N GLN A 409 0.70 -27.45 10.50
CA GLN A 409 0.52 -28.19 9.25
C GLN A 409 1.88 -28.37 8.53
N PRO A 410 2.80 -29.18 9.08
CA PRO A 410 4.15 -29.34 8.53
C PRO A 410 4.15 -30.00 7.15
N ASP A 411 3.17 -30.88 6.87
CA ASP A 411 3.09 -31.72 5.67
C ASP A 411 2.46 -31.01 4.46
N LEU A 412 1.97 -29.77 4.62
CA LEU A 412 1.43 -29.01 3.49
C LEU A 412 2.48 -28.81 2.39
N PRO A 413 2.13 -29.08 1.12
CA PRO A 413 3.02 -28.85 0.00
C PRO A 413 3.28 -27.34 -0.18
N ARG A 414 4.55 -26.94 -0.11
CA ARG A 414 4.99 -25.54 -0.23
C ARG A 414 5.81 -25.37 -1.51
N GLY A 415 5.40 -24.43 -2.36
CA GLY A 415 6.15 -24.10 -3.57
C GLY A 415 7.46 -23.37 -3.25
N TYR A 416 7.45 -22.54 -2.22
CA TYR A 416 8.60 -21.83 -1.69
C TYR A 416 8.67 -22.00 -0.18
N ARG A 417 9.89 -22.04 0.37
CA ARG A 417 10.13 -22.12 1.82
C ARG A 417 11.04 -20.97 2.23
N VAL A 418 10.62 -20.17 3.19
CA VAL A 418 11.44 -19.10 3.78
C VAL A 418 12.76 -19.71 4.30
N PRO A 419 13.92 -19.14 3.87
CA PRO A 419 15.22 -19.59 4.36
C PRO A 419 15.38 -19.28 5.85
N LEU A 420 16.34 -19.96 6.50
CA LEU A 420 16.68 -19.74 7.91
C LEU A 420 15.48 -19.71 8.87
N TYR A 421 14.49 -20.56 8.63
CA TYR A 421 13.35 -20.70 9.54
C TYR A 421 13.81 -21.23 10.91
N PRO A 422 13.30 -20.70 12.05
CA PRO A 422 12.28 -19.66 12.21
C PRO A 422 12.84 -18.22 12.29
N VAL A 423 14.13 -18.03 12.04
CA VAL A 423 14.84 -16.76 12.28
C VAL A 423 14.27 -15.64 11.41
N VAL A 424 14.15 -15.85 10.09
CA VAL A 424 13.67 -14.81 9.16
C VAL A 424 12.26 -14.32 9.51
N PRO A 425 11.24 -15.18 9.72
CA PRO A 425 9.93 -14.71 10.18
C PRO A 425 9.96 -13.98 11.52
N ALA A 426 10.76 -14.45 12.49
CA ALA A 426 10.87 -13.81 13.80
C ALA A 426 11.53 -12.42 13.70
N VAL A 427 12.59 -12.30 12.91
CA VAL A 427 13.25 -11.01 12.64
C VAL A 427 12.32 -10.06 11.88
N SER A 428 11.53 -10.57 10.92
CA SER A 428 10.49 -9.79 10.24
C SER A 428 9.51 -9.17 11.24
N VAL A 429 8.98 -9.95 12.18
CA VAL A 429 8.10 -9.44 13.25
C VAL A 429 8.80 -8.39 14.10
N ALA A 430 10.07 -8.60 14.46
CA ALA A 430 10.83 -7.66 15.27
C ALA A 430 11.06 -6.32 14.53
N PHE A 431 11.39 -6.36 13.23
CA PHE A 431 11.54 -5.15 12.41
C PHE A 431 10.20 -4.42 12.21
N CYS A 432 9.11 -5.13 11.96
CA CYS A 432 7.78 -4.53 11.92
C CYS A 432 7.47 -3.83 13.27
N GLY A 433 7.72 -4.50 14.39
CA GLY A 433 7.54 -3.92 15.73
C GLY A 433 8.42 -2.68 15.96
N TYR A 434 9.67 -2.71 15.53
CA TYR A 434 10.57 -1.56 15.62
C TYR A 434 10.03 -0.34 14.85
N LEU A 435 9.55 -0.53 13.62
CA LEU A 435 8.97 0.54 12.83
C LEU A 435 7.63 1.04 13.42
N ILE A 436 6.79 0.15 13.95
CA ILE A 436 5.54 0.53 14.62
C ILE A 436 5.81 1.43 15.82
N ILE A 437 6.81 1.11 16.63
CA ILE A 437 7.19 1.92 17.82
C ILE A 437 7.69 3.31 17.41
N GLY A 438 8.31 3.43 16.23
CA GLY A 438 8.78 4.70 15.67
C GLY A 438 7.69 5.65 15.17
N LEU A 439 6.43 5.19 15.09
CA LEU A 439 5.31 6.03 14.65
C LEU A 439 4.82 6.98 15.75
N PRO A 440 4.31 8.18 15.38
CA PRO A 440 3.80 9.18 16.32
C PRO A 440 2.63 8.68 17.17
N LEU A 441 2.46 9.28 18.37
CA LEU A 441 1.43 8.88 19.33
C LEU A 441 0.00 9.07 18.81
N ASP A 442 -0.25 10.09 18.03
CA ASP A 442 -1.55 10.34 17.39
C ASP A 442 -1.95 9.21 16.46
N THR A 443 -0.99 8.62 15.73
CA THR A 443 -1.19 7.42 14.90
C THR A 443 -1.64 6.22 15.75
N TRP A 444 -1.02 6.01 16.90
CA TRP A 444 -1.42 4.95 17.85
C TRP A 444 -2.84 5.14 18.37
N ILE A 445 -3.21 6.39 18.69
CA ILE A 445 -4.56 6.71 19.18
C ILE A 445 -5.59 6.44 18.09
N LEU A 446 -5.37 6.94 16.87
CA LEU A 446 -6.28 6.75 15.75
C LEU A 446 -6.45 5.28 15.38
N PHE A 447 -5.32 4.55 15.32
CA PHE A 447 -5.36 3.11 15.06
C PHE A 447 -6.05 2.33 16.19
N GLY A 448 -5.83 2.73 17.44
CA GLY A 448 -6.52 2.17 18.61
C GLY A 448 -8.04 2.36 18.55
N VAL A 449 -8.51 3.56 18.18
CA VAL A 449 -9.93 3.85 17.97
C VAL A 449 -10.51 2.98 16.84
N TRP A 450 -9.81 2.87 15.71
CA TRP A 450 -10.23 2.00 14.61
C TRP A 450 -10.34 0.54 15.02
N THR A 451 -9.32 0.02 15.71
CA THR A 451 -9.28 -1.38 16.18
C THR A 451 -10.37 -1.65 17.20
N ALA A 452 -10.63 -0.70 18.11
CA ALA A 452 -11.74 -0.81 19.07
C ALA A 452 -13.10 -0.87 18.36
N ALA A 453 -13.32 -0.02 17.36
CA ALA A 453 -14.53 -0.06 16.52
C ALA A 453 -14.67 -1.39 15.77
N ALA A 454 -13.57 -1.90 15.21
CA ALA A 454 -13.53 -3.22 14.57
C ALA A 454 -13.87 -4.35 15.56
N CYS A 455 -13.33 -4.33 16.77
CA CYS A 455 -13.66 -5.30 17.82
C CYS A 455 -15.14 -5.23 18.21
N LEU A 456 -15.71 -4.03 18.38
CA LEU A 456 -17.13 -3.86 18.67
C LEU A 456 -18.01 -4.44 17.55
N LEU A 457 -17.64 -4.22 16.31
CA LEU A 457 -18.33 -4.81 15.15
C LEU A 457 -18.21 -6.34 15.15
N TYR A 458 -17.02 -6.87 15.44
CA TYR A 458 -16.80 -8.31 15.48
C TYR A 458 -17.69 -8.98 16.54
N PHE A 459 -17.64 -8.53 17.79
CA PHE A 459 -18.42 -9.14 18.88
C PHE A 459 -19.91 -8.84 18.76
N GLY A 460 -20.29 -7.68 18.22
CA GLY A 460 -21.69 -7.29 18.04
C GLY A 460 -22.40 -8.01 16.88
N TYR A 461 -21.66 -8.24 15.79
CA TYR A 461 -22.24 -8.79 14.56
C TYR A 461 -21.51 -10.02 14.04
N SER A 462 -20.21 -9.92 13.73
CA SER A 462 -19.47 -10.89 12.91
C SER A 462 -19.41 -12.27 13.58
N ALA A 463 -19.12 -12.33 14.88
CA ALA A 463 -19.01 -13.58 15.62
C ALA A 463 -20.30 -14.42 15.62
N ARG A 464 -21.47 -13.76 15.41
CA ARG A 464 -22.78 -14.44 15.39
C ARG A 464 -23.24 -14.80 13.97
N ASN A 465 -22.68 -14.18 12.95
CA ASN A 465 -23.11 -14.33 11.56
C ASN A 465 -22.05 -15.00 10.66
N SER A 466 -20.91 -15.40 11.25
CA SER A 466 -19.85 -16.09 10.54
C SER A 466 -20.34 -17.42 9.92
N LYS A 467 -19.86 -17.72 8.71
CA LYS A 467 -20.15 -19.02 8.07
C LYS A 467 -19.41 -20.21 8.69
N LEU A 468 -18.53 -19.98 9.67
CA LEU A 468 -17.91 -21.02 10.49
C LEU A 468 -18.64 -21.20 11.85
N ALA A 469 -19.65 -20.38 12.12
CA ALA A 469 -20.42 -20.43 13.38
C ALA A 469 -21.35 -21.64 13.44
#